data_4367c624a4e1851d413062be27b307ef
#
_entry.id   4367c624a4e1851d413062be27b307ef
#
_cell.length_a   1.000
_cell.length_b   1.000
_cell.length_c   1.000
_cell.angle_alpha   90.00
_cell.angle_beta   90.00
_cell.angle_gamma   90.00
#
_symmetry.space_group_name_H-M   'P 1'
#
loop_
_entity.id
_entity.type
_entity.pdbx_description
1 polymer ?
#
loop_
_entity_poly.entity_id
_entity_poly.type
_entity_poly.pdbx_seq_one_letter_code
_entity_poly.pdbx_strand_id
1 'polypeptide(L)'
;MTYKEARVYLDEMSKYGSVLGLDTIRGLLRELGNPQDDLKFIHIAGTNGKGSVLAYTSMILSKAGYKTGRYVSPTVISYLEKIQIDGKWISESEFAEIMEEIKEAIDRLVCKGEPVPTVFEVETAMAFLYFKKQKCDLVVLETGLGGETDATNVIKNTVCAVFATISVDHLGVIGDTLEEIAQTKSGIIKPGCTVVSARQQENVRLILRKKAESLNCIYTEAEPEQMSIEEEDYKGLTFSYKKYMHMQNHIAGECQRENLSVALEVIESLRKLGYQIEEGAVRDGLDATRWAGRFTCLSEDPVVIVDGAHNEDAAKKLKTSIERYFTGEELILIMGVFKDKEYEKIVQILCPSAKRVYTVDLPNKERTLPAEKLAECVRDCMTEQMSVYAEKSIGDAVAKAYTYATEDSGKRAVIACGSLSYLSEVIRCMEGYVQNP
;
A
#
# COMPACT_ATOMS: atom_id res chain seq x y z
N MET A 1 -24.73 -3.39 -16.51
CA MET A 1 -23.50 -3.82 -17.25
C MET A 1 -22.87 -5.00 -16.56
N THR A 2 -22.00 -5.76 -17.26
CA THR A 2 -21.14 -6.80 -16.66
C THR A 2 -19.87 -6.18 -16.05
N TYR A 3 -19.20 -6.90 -15.18
CA TYR A 3 -17.88 -6.47 -14.63
C TYR A 3 -16.86 -6.18 -15.75
N LYS A 4 -16.82 -7.03 -16.79
CA LYS A 4 -15.92 -6.83 -17.92
C LYS A 4 -16.22 -5.52 -18.67
N GLU A 5 -17.47 -5.21 -18.90
CA GLU A 5 -17.89 -3.93 -19.52
C GLU A 5 -17.56 -2.73 -18.63
N ALA A 6 -17.75 -2.86 -17.32
CA ALA A 6 -17.37 -1.84 -16.35
C ALA A 6 -15.85 -1.56 -16.38
N ARG A 7 -15.04 -2.61 -16.48
CA ARG A 7 -13.58 -2.48 -16.60
C ARG A 7 -13.16 -1.81 -17.91
N VAL A 8 -13.76 -2.20 -19.03
CA VAL A 8 -13.49 -1.56 -20.33
C VAL A 8 -13.85 -0.08 -20.28
N TYR A 9 -14.97 0.29 -19.68
CA TYR A 9 -15.38 1.68 -19.54
C TYR A 9 -14.35 2.50 -18.74
N LEU A 10 -13.85 1.97 -17.62
CA LEU A 10 -12.79 2.60 -16.82
C LEU A 10 -11.47 2.71 -17.59
N ASP A 11 -11.08 1.68 -18.33
CA ASP A 11 -9.87 1.70 -19.14
C ASP A 11 -9.95 2.77 -20.25
N GLU A 12 -11.12 2.95 -20.87
CA GLU A 12 -11.35 4.04 -21.83
C GLU A 12 -11.28 5.44 -21.19
N MET A 13 -11.64 5.56 -19.90
CA MET A 13 -11.53 6.82 -19.15
C MET A 13 -10.07 7.18 -18.82
N SER A 14 -9.15 6.23 -18.87
CA SER A 14 -7.72 6.47 -18.57
C SER A 14 -7.09 7.55 -19.45
N LYS A 15 -7.65 7.82 -20.63
CA LYS A 15 -7.26 8.93 -21.53
C LYS A 15 -7.38 10.32 -20.90
N TYR A 16 -8.20 10.48 -19.86
CA TYR A 16 -8.34 11.77 -19.15
C TYR A 16 -7.21 12.03 -18.14
N GLY A 17 -6.30 11.06 -17.96
CA GLY A 17 -5.08 11.22 -17.16
C GLY A 17 -5.34 11.36 -15.67
N SER A 18 -4.46 12.11 -15.00
CA SER A 18 -4.57 12.47 -13.59
C SER A 18 -4.70 13.99 -13.48
N VAL A 19 -5.72 14.46 -12.80
CA VAL A 19 -5.95 15.88 -12.54
C VAL A 19 -5.91 16.07 -11.01
N LEU A 20 -5.07 17.01 -10.55
CA LEU A 20 -5.05 17.41 -9.14
C LEU A 20 -6.15 18.42 -8.87
N GLY A 21 -6.86 18.22 -7.78
CA GLY A 21 -7.97 19.09 -7.37
C GLY A 21 -9.18 18.29 -6.94
N LEU A 22 -10.15 18.97 -6.34
CA LEU A 22 -11.31 18.30 -5.75
C LEU A 22 -12.63 18.64 -6.45
N ASP A 23 -12.63 19.55 -7.45
CA ASP A 23 -13.87 20.08 -8.01
C ASP A 23 -14.61 19.05 -8.86
N THR A 24 -13.88 18.28 -9.66
CA THR A 24 -14.46 17.24 -10.52
C THR A 24 -15.10 16.11 -9.69
N ILE A 25 -14.38 15.58 -8.70
CA ILE A 25 -14.95 14.55 -7.82
C ILE A 25 -16.11 15.08 -6.99
N ARG A 26 -16.07 16.34 -6.54
CA ARG A 26 -17.22 16.98 -5.86
C ARG A 26 -18.45 17.08 -6.77
N GLY A 27 -18.24 17.36 -8.05
CA GLY A 27 -19.28 17.32 -9.05
C GLY A 27 -19.94 15.95 -9.12
N LEU A 28 -19.13 14.91 -9.32
CA LEU A 28 -19.60 13.53 -9.38
C LEU A 28 -20.34 13.10 -8.10
N LEU A 29 -19.78 13.40 -6.93
CA LEU A 29 -20.41 13.04 -5.66
C LEU A 29 -21.75 13.74 -5.43
N ARG A 30 -21.91 15.00 -5.89
CA ARG A 30 -23.23 15.70 -5.88
C ARG A 30 -24.27 14.95 -6.70
N GLU A 31 -23.91 14.46 -7.89
CA GLU A 31 -24.81 13.68 -8.74
C GLU A 31 -25.18 12.33 -8.11
N LEU A 32 -24.37 11.81 -7.21
CA LEU A 32 -24.57 10.58 -6.45
C LEU A 32 -25.20 10.82 -5.05
N GLY A 33 -25.58 12.07 -4.73
CA GLY A 33 -26.19 12.42 -3.43
C GLY A 33 -25.23 12.45 -2.27
N ASN A 34 -23.96 12.78 -2.50
CA ASN A 34 -22.88 12.94 -1.51
C ASN A 34 -22.77 11.74 -0.53
N PRO A 35 -22.54 10.52 -1.02
CA PRO A 35 -22.49 9.32 -0.17
C PRO A 35 -21.45 9.41 0.95
N GLN A 36 -20.35 10.13 0.75
CA GLN A 36 -19.28 10.32 1.73
C GLN A 36 -19.71 11.11 2.97
N ASP A 37 -20.75 11.92 2.90
CA ASP A 37 -21.17 12.76 4.03
C ASP A 37 -21.85 11.92 5.16
N ASP A 38 -22.30 10.69 4.86
CA ASP A 38 -22.91 9.75 5.82
C ASP A 38 -21.91 8.78 6.45
N LEU A 39 -20.64 8.82 6.03
CA LEU A 39 -19.60 7.90 6.47
C LEU A 39 -18.63 8.57 7.46
N LYS A 40 -17.95 7.76 8.27
CA LYS A 40 -16.88 8.19 9.20
C LYS A 40 -15.55 7.59 8.75
N PHE A 41 -14.50 8.38 8.74
CA PHE A 41 -13.24 7.99 8.13
C PHE A 41 -12.05 8.00 9.09
N ILE A 42 -11.22 6.97 8.95
CA ILE A 42 -9.83 6.95 9.38
C ILE A 42 -9.02 7.14 8.09
N HIS A 43 -8.44 8.32 7.88
CA HIS A 43 -7.82 8.72 6.63
C HIS A 43 -6.30 8.64 6.76
N ILE A 44 -5.66 7.86 5.89
CA ILE A 44 -4.23 7.52 6.00
C ILE A 44 -3.45 8.11 4.84
N ALA A 45 -2.47 8.97 5.16
CA ALA A 45 -1.45 9.46 4.25
C ALA A 45 -0.05 8.98 4.65
N GLY A 46 0.91 9.12 3.76
CA GLY A 46 2.31 8.72 3.99
C GLY A 46 2.99 8.42 2.66
N THR A 47 4.29 8.18 2.69
CA THR A 47 5.02 7.65 1.54
C THR A 47 5.00 6.13 1.57
N ASN A 48 5.50 5.53 2.64
CA ASN A 48 5.56 4.10 2.85
C ASN A 48 4.71 3.68 4.07
N GLY A 49 4.20 2.45 4.08
CA GLY A 49 3.47 1.89 5.23
C GLY A 49 1.97 2.09 5.23
N LYS A 50 1.38 2.97 4.39
CA LYS A 50 -0.07 3.25 4.36
C LYS A 50 -0.94 1.99 4.33
N GLY A 51 -0.71 1.12 3.34
CA GLY A 51 -1.48 -0.11 3.17
C GLY A 51 -1.35 -1.10 4.34
N SER A 52 -0.17 -1.20 4.99
CA SER A 52 0.00 -2.05 6.18
C SER A 52 -0.77 -1.49 7.38
N VAL A 53 -0.64 -0.18 7.65
CA VAL A 53 -1.40 0.49 8.73
C VAL A 53 -2.91 0.36 8.50
N LEU A 54 -3.36 0.52 7.25
CA LEU A 54 -4.75 0.31 6.86
C LEU A 54 -5.20 -1.12 7.13
N ALA A 55 -4.39 -2.11 6.72
CA ALA A 55 -4.73 -3.53 6.89
C ALA A 55 -4.89 -3.89 8.37
N TYR A 56 -3.94 -3.52 9.23
CA TYR A 56 -4.03 -3.73 10.66
C TYR A 56 -5.24 -3.03 11.27
N THR A 57 -5.38 -1.73 11.04
CA THR A 57 -6.45 -0.92 11.62
C THR A 57 -7.82 -1.45 11.22
N SER A 58 -8.04 -1.73 9.93
CA SER A 58 -9.34 -2.20 9.45
C SER A 58 -9.69 -3.59 9.95
N MET A 59 -8.71 -4.50 10.05
CA MET A 59 -8.96 -5.85 10.54
C MET A 59 -9.27 -5.86 12.05
N ILE A 60 -8.55 -5.06 12.84
CA ILE A 60 -8.85 -4.90 14.28
C ILE A 60 -10.28 -4.37 14.47
N LEU A 61 -10.69 -3.36 13.69
CA LEU A 61 -12.04 -2.81 13.77
C LEU A 61 -13.11 -3.84 13.38
N SER A 62 -12.87 -4.62 12.33
CA SER A 62 -13.77 -5.72 11.94
C SER A 62 -13.91 -6.77 13.06
N LYS A 63 -12.80 -7.15 13.72
CA LYS A 63 -12.83 -8.08 14.85
C LYS A 63 -13.49 -7.48 16.09
N ALA A 64 -13.49 -6.16 16.22
CA ALA A 64 -14.23 -5.45 17.27
C ALA A 64 -15.74 -5.34 16.97
N GLY A 65 -16.23 -5.88 15.86
CA GLY A 65 -17.63 -5.92 15.50
C GLY A 65 -18.13 -4.72 14.68
N TYR A 66 -17.27 -3.80 14.28
CA TYR A 66 -17.62 -2.72 13.37
C TYR A 66 -17.61 -3.21 11.92
N LYS A 67 -18.68 -2.93 11.16
CA LYS A 67 -18.67 -3.14 9.71
C LYS A 67 -17.71 -2.15 9.06
N THR A 68 -16.54 -2.61 8.68
CA THR A 68 -15.41 -1.76 8.31
C THR A 68 -15.15 -1.80 6.82
N GLY A 69 -15.36 -0.66 6.14
CA GLY A 69 -14.91 -0.45 4.77
C GLY A 69 -13.42 -0.14 4.72
N ARG A 70 -12.72 -0.58 3.66
CA ARG A 70 -11.36 -0.15 3.35
C ARG A 70 -11.18 0.10 1.86
N TYR A 71 -10.49 1.20 1.55
CA TYR A 71 -10.14 1.61 0.20
C TYR A 71 -8.65 1.75 0.06
N VAL A 72 -8.05 1.06 -0.91
CA VAL A 72 -6.60 0.96 -1.08
C VAL A 72 -6.17 1.23 -2.51
N SER A 73 -4.96 1.77 -2.67
CA SER A 73 -4.31 1.93 -3.97
C SER A 73 -2.77 2.00 -3.83
N PRO A 74 -2.03 1.39 -4.77
CA PRO A 74 -2.48 0.44 -5.81
C PRO A 74 -2.88 -0.92 -5.23
N THR A 75 -3.51 -1.75 -6.05
CA THR A 75 -3.81 -3.15 -5.75
C THR A 75 -2.65 -4.06 -6.16
N VAL A 76 -2.58 -5.25 -5.58
CA VAL A 76 -1.54 -6.25 -5.89
C VAL A 76 -2.15 -7.46 -6.60
N ILE A 77 -3.17 -8.10 -6.05
CA ILE A 77 -3.70 -9.38 -6.55
C ILE A 77 -4.79 -9.17 -7.58
N SER A 78 -5.76 -8.33 -7.28
CA SER A 78 -6.95 -8.10 -8.11
C SER A 78 -7.37 -6.64 -8.07
N TYR A 79 -7.99 -6.18 -9.14
CA TYR A 79 -8.58 -4.84 -9.16
C TYR A 79 -9.68 -4.65 -8.11
N LEU A 80 -10.43 -5.72 -7.80
CA LEU A 80 -11.48 -5.71 -6.79
C LEU A 80 -10.95 -5.53 -5.36
N GLU A 81 -9.67 -5.82 -5.13
CA GLU A 81 -8.98 -5.58 -3.86
C GLU A 81 -9.04 -4.11 -3.41
N LYS A 82 -9.26 -3.19 -4.33
CA LYS A 82 -9.33 -1.75 -4.07
C LYS A 82 -10.43 -1.38 -3.08
N ILE A 83 -11.55 -2.10 -3.11
CA ILE A 83 -12.74 -1.84 -2.28
C ILE A 83 -13.11 -3.11 -1.52
N GLN A 84 -13.06 -3.03 -0.19
CA GLN A 84 -13.31 -4.20 0.66
C GLN A 84 -14.16 -3.84 1.86
N ILE A 85 -14.91 -4.81 2.38
CA ILE A 85 -15.61 -4.74 3.66
C ILE A 85 -15.23 -5.97 4.48
N ASP A 86 -14.77 -5.76 5.71
CA ASP A 86 -14.35 -6.81 6.65
C ASP A 86 -13.34 -7.81 6.02
N GLY A 87 -12.42 -7.29 5.21
CA GLY A 87 -11.41 -8.06 4.51
C GLY A 87 -11.89 -8.80 3.25
N LYS A 88 -13.17 -8.69 2.88
CA LYS A 88 -13.73 -9.27 1.67
C LYS A 88 -13.82 -8.23 0.57
N TRP A 89 -13.33 -8.57 -0.61
CA TRP A 89 -13.40 -7.71 -1.79
C TRP A 89 -14.84 -7.51 -2.24
N ILE A 90 -15.13 -6.35 -2.84
CA ILE A 90 -16.38 -6.14 -3.58
C ILE A 90 -16.53 -7.22 -4.63
N SER A 91 -17.73 -7.76 -4.79
CA SER A 91 -17.99 -8.75 -5.84
C SER A 91 -18.06 -8.10 -7.23
N GLU A 92 -17.81 -8.89 -8.28
CA GLU A 92 -17.93 -8.42 -9.67
C GLU A 92 -19.32 -7.87 -9.98
N SER A 93 -20.37 -8.49 -9.42
CA SER A 93 -21.76 -8.04 -9.59
C SER A 93 -22.03 -6.70 -8.92
N GLU A 94 -21.59 -6.52 -7.67
CA GLU A 94 -21.75 -5.25 -6.95
C GLU A 94 -20.93 -4.12 -7.61
N PHE A 95 -19.71 -4.44 -8.06
CA PHE A 95 -18.88 -3.51 -8.80
C PHE A 95 -19.59 -3.02 -10.08
N ALA A 96 -20.15 -3.94 -10.86
CA ALA A 96 -20.85 -3.61 -12.10
C ALA A 96 -22.13 -2.79 -11.85
N GLU A 97 -22.90 -3.15 -10.82
CA GLU A 97 -24.11 -2.40 -10.41
C GLU A 97 -23.78 -0.95 -10.04
N ILE A 98 -22.77 -0.75 -9.20
CA ILE A 98 -22.35 0.59 -8.75
C ILE A 98 -21.77 1.38 -9.92
N MET A 99 -20.99 0.73 -10.80
CA MET A 99 -20.45 1.39 -11.98
C MET A 99 -21.52 1.90 -12.92
N GLU A 100 -22.65 1.21 -13.03
CA GLU A 100 -23.80 1.65 -13.84
C GLU A 100 -24.40 2.96 -13.29
N GLU A 101 -24.60 3.06 -11.97
CA GLU A 101 -25.07 4.30 -11.33
C GLU A 101 -24.07 5.46 -11.50
N ILE A 102 -22.78 5.17 -11.40
CA ILE A 102 -21.73 6.18 -11.60
C ILE A 102 -21.72 6.65 -13.05
N LYS A 103 -21.85 5.74 -14.02
CA LYS A 103 -21.92 6.10 -15.43
C LYS A 103 -23.07 7.05 -15.70
N GLU A 104 -24.27 6.78 -15.18
CA GLU A 104 -25.41 7.69 -15.29
C GLU A 104 -25.14 9.08 -14.67
N ALA A 105 -24.41 9.10 -13.53
CA ALA A 105 -24.00 10.35 -12.91
C ALA A 105 -22.99 11.13 -13.77
N ILE A 106 -22.04 10.44 -14.39
CA ILE A 106 -21.08 11.05 -15.35
C ILE A 106 -21.84 11.61 -16.57
N ASP A 107 -22.77 10.86 -17.12
CA ASP A 107 -23.58 11.32 -18.27
C ASP A 107 -24.34 12.62 -17.92
N ARG A 108 -24.87 12.74 -16.69
CA ARG A 108 -25.50 13.99 -16.21
C ARG A 108 -24.52 15.15 -16.09
N LEU A 109 -23.27 14.91 -15.62
CA LEU A 109 -22.21 15.92 -15.58
C LEU A 109 -21.87 16.42 -16.98
N VAL A 110 -21.66 15.51 -17.92
CA VAL A 110 -21.34 15.83 -19.31
C VAL A 110 -22.46 16.67 -19.95
N CYS A 111 -23.73 16.28 -19.73
CA CYS A 111 -24.88 17.07 -20.20
C CYS A 111 -24.92 18.51 -19.62
N LYS A 112 -24.36 18.74 -18.44
CA LYS A 112 -24.24 20.06 -17.82
C LYS A 112 -22.99 20.83 -18.26
N GLY A 113 -22.12 20.22 -19.08
CA GLY A 113 -20.85 20.80 -19.50
C GLY A 113 -19.77 20.79 -18.41
N GLU A 114 -19.95 19.97 -17.36
CA GLU A 114 -18.94 19.80 -16.30
C GLU A 114 -17.82 18.84 -16.76
N PRO A 115 -16.61 18.94 -16.17
CA PRO A 115 -15.49 18.08 -16.53
C PRO A 115 -15.77 16.59 -16.29
N VAL A 116 -15.22 15.73 -17.14
CA VAL A 116 -15.26 14.27 -16.95
C VAL A 116 -14.29 13.87 -15.84
N PRO A 117 -14.71 13.08 -14.84
CA PRO A 117 -13.84 12.64 -13.77
C PRO A 117 -12.75 11.68 -14.27
N THR A 118 -11.61 11.68 -13.58
CA THR A 118 -10.53 10.72 -13.79
C THR A 118 -10.90 9.34 -13.26
N VAL A 119 -10.16 8.29 -13.67
CA VAL A 119 -10.37 6.91 -13.17
C VAL A 119 -10.32 6.87 -11.64
N PHE A 120 -9.33 7.51 -11.03
CA PHE A 120 -9.17 7.50 -9.56
C PHE A 120 -10.33 8.21 -8.84
N GLU A 121 -10.87 9.28 -9.40
CA GLU A 121 -12.05 9.96 -8.86
C GLU A 121 -13.31 9.08 -8.95
N VAL A 122 -13.47 8.35 -10.07
CA VAL A 122 -14.56 7.38 -10.24
C VAL A 122 -14.45 6.24 -9.24
N GLU A 123 -13.26 5.66 -9.09
CA GLU A 123 -12.99 4.59 -8.13
C GLU A 123 -13.25 5.02 -6.68
N THR A 124 -12.86 6.26 -6.34
CA THR A 124 -13.10 6.85 -5.01
C THR A 124 -14.60 7.06 -4.76
N ALA A 125 -15.32 7.58 -5.75
CA ALA A 125 -16.78 7.74 -5.65
C ALA A 125 -17.50 6.40 -5.54
N MET A 126 -17.03 5.37 -6.28
CA MET A 126 -17.52 3.99 -6.20
C MET A 126 -17.36 3.43 -4.79
N ALA A 127 -16.19 3.61 -4.18
CA ALA A 127 -15.93 3.16 -2.82
C ALA A 127 -16.91 3.79 -1.82
N PHE A 128 -17.09 5.12 -1.87
CA PHE A 128 -18.01 5.82 -0.98
C PHE A 128 -19.47 5.37 -1.17
N LEU A 129 -19.90 5.21 -2.41
CA LEU A 129 -21.26 4.76 -2.71
C LEU A 129 -21.48 3.32 -2.20
N TYR A 130 -20.51 2.42 -2.41
CA TYR A 130 -20.55 1.04 -1.92
C TYR A 130 -20.62 1.00 -0.39
N PHE A 131 -19.70 1.70 0.31
CA PHE A 131 -19.68 1.71 1.76
C PHE A 131 -20.96 2.27 2.39
N LYS A 132 -21.54 3.32 1.79
CA LYS A 132 -22.84 3.85 2.21
C LYS A 132 -23.95 2.82 2.02
N LYS A 133 -24.08 2.20 0.82
CA LYS A 133 -25.09 1.18 0.53
C LYS A 133 -24.98 -0.01 1.48
N GLN A 134 -23.76 -0.39 1.81
CA GLN A 134 -23.46 -1.48 2.73
C GLN A 134 -23.55 -1.09 4.21
N LYS A 135 -23.81 0.20 4.53
CA LYS A 135 -23.95 0.73 5.90
C LYS A 135 -22.70 0.45 6.75
N CYS A 136 -21.52 0.77 6.24
CA CYS A 136 -20.29 0.67 7.02
C CYS A 136 -20.31 1.65 8.19
N ASP A 137 -19.88 1.18 9.36
CA ASP A 137 -19.75 1.99 10.59
C ASP A 137 -18.54 2.92 10.52
N LEU A 138 -17.45 2.41 9.95
CA LEU A 138 -16.17 3.09 9.77
C LEU A 138 -15.56 2.74 8.42
N VAL A 139 -14.81 3.68 7.85
CA VAL A 139 -14.04 3.45 6.62
C VAL A 139 -12.59 3.79 6.87
N VAL A 140 -11.68 2.86 6.62
CA VAL A 140 -10.23 3.10 6.60
C VAL A 140 -9.84 3.40 5.16
N LEU A 141 -9.38 4.62 4.92
CA LEU A 141 -9.23 5.24 3.61
C LEU A 141 -7.77 5.59 3.34
N GLU A 142 -7.15 4.99 2.34
CA GLU A 142 -5.80 5.31 1.90
C GLU A 142 -5.82 6.43 0.87
N THR A 143 -4.96 7.46 1.03
CA THR A 143 -4.73 8.48 -0.02
C THR A 143 -4.02 7.84 -1.22
N GLY A 144 -4.43 8.21 -2.43
CA GLY A 144 -3.74 7.80 -3.65
C GLY A 144 -2.41 8.50 -3.81
N LEU A 145 -2.43 9.84 -3.79
CA LEU A 145 -1.24 10.67 -3.99
C LEU A 145 -1.33 11.98 -3.19
N GLY A 146 -0.28 12.27 -2.41
CA GLY A 146 -0.23 13.50 -1.63
C GLY A 146 -1.20 13.48 -0.45
N GLY A 147 -2.19 14.36 -0.44
CA GLY A 147 -3.19 14.50 0.61
C GLY A 147 -4.17 15.63 0.33
N GLU A 148 -3.74 16.89 0.31
CA GLU A 148 -4.61 18.06 0.21
C GLU A 148 -5.53 18.04 -1.02
N THR A 149 -4.99 17.68 -2.18
CA THR A 149 -5.72 17.65 -3.47
C THR A 149 -6.07 16.24 -3.92
N ASP A 150 -5.83 15.23 -3.07
CA ASP A 150 -6.18 13.84 -3.36
C ASP A 150 -7.70 13.66 -3.38
N ALA A 151 -8.23 12.90 -4.35
CA ALA A 151 -9.67 12.69 -4.49
C ALA A 151 -10.33 12.15 -3.21
N THR A 152 -9.61 11.37 -2.40
CA THR A 152 -10.10 10.87 -1.12
C THR A 152 -10.35 11.99 -0.10
N ASN A 153 -9.72 13.16 -0.26
CA ASN A 153 -9.79 14.27 0.70
C ASN A 153 -11.05 15.15 0.59
N VAL A 154 -12.03 14.77 -0.24
CA VAL A 154 -13.36 15.42 -0.28
C VAL A 154 -14.18 15.19 0.99
N ILE A 155 -13.78 14.24 1.81
CA ILE A 155 -14.46 13.86 3.05
C ILE A 155 -14.39 14.96 4.11
N LYS A 156 -15.42 15.03 4.96
CA LYS A 156 -15.52 15.98 6.07
C LYS A 156 -15.46 15.29 7.44
N ASN A 157 -16.01 14.07 7.54
CA ASN A 157 -16.18 13.35 8.80
C ASN A 157 -14.95 12.48 9.11
N THR A 158 -13.76 13.08 9.16
CA THR A 158 -12.52 12.40 9.54
C THR A 158 -12.47 12.26 11.07
N VAL A 159 -12.53 11.03 11.56
CA VAL A 159 -12.39 10.69 12.97
C VAL A 159 -10.92 10.74 13.38
N CYS A 160 -10.06 10.16 12.52
CA CYS A 160 -8.62 10.10 12.75
C CYS A 160 -7.87 10.31 11.42
N ALA A 161 -6.97 11.29 11.39
CA ALA A 161 -6.00 11.48 10.32
C ALA A 161 -4.70 10.77 10.72
N VAL A 162 -4.22 9.87 9.86
CA VAL A 162 -3.09 8.99 10.16
C VAL A 162 -1.95 9.24 9.18
N PHE A 163 -0.74 9.37 9.70
CA PHE A 163 0.46 9.54 8.89
C PHE A 163 1.39 8.36 9.09
N ALA A 164 1.50 7.49 8.08
CA ALA A 164 2.58 6.52 7.98
C ALA A 164 3.90 7.26 7.68
N THR A 165 5.02 6.56 7.51
CA THR A 165 6.32 7.18 7.24
C THR A 165 6.27 8.09 6.02
N ILE A 166 6.73 9.34 6.19
CA ILE A 166 6.86 10.34 5.12
C ILE A 166 8.34 10.43 4.73
N SER A 167 8.64 10.17 3.47
CA SER A 167 9.95 10.28 2.85
C SER A 167 9.84 10.91 1.47
N VAL A 168 10.96 11.18 0.84
CA VAL A 168 11.00 11.75 -0.51
C VAL A 168 10.45 10.72 -1.50
N ASP A 169 9.41 11.09 -2.23
CA ASP A 169 8.84 10.36 -3.36
C ASP A 169 7.95 11.30 -4.18
N HIS A 170 7.70 10.98 -5.44
CA HIS A 170 6.86 11.78 -6.35
C HIS A 170 7.30 13.24 -6.49
N LEU A 171 8.61 13.48 -6.55
CA LEU A 171 9.18 14.82 -6.78
C LEU A 171 8.57 15.47 -8.04
N GLY A 172 8.36 16.80 -7.99
CA GLY A 172 7.72 17.55 -9.07
C GLY A 172 6.20 17.41 -9.15
N VAL A 173 5.57 16.54 -8.34
CA VAL A 173 4.11 16.34 -8.35
C VAL A 173 3.46 16.82 -7.05
N ILE A 174 4.00 16.40 -5.90
CA ILE A 174 3.44 16.74 -4.57
C ILE A 174 4.38 17.61 -3.74
N GLY A 175 5.50 18.02 -4.30
CA GLY A 175 6.53 18.87 -3.71
C GLY A 175 7.91 18.48 -4.20
N ASP A 176 8.86 19.41 -4.09
CA ASP A 176 10.26 19.23 -4.47
C ASP A 176 11.17 19.00 -3.25
N THR A 177 10.62 19.20 -2.06
CA THR A 177 11.31 19.00 -0.78
C THR A 177 10.48 18.11 0.15
N LEU A 178 11.12 17.51 1.14
CA LEU A 178 10.45 16.70 2.16
C LEU A 178 9.39 17.53 2.93
N GLU A 179 9.67 18.80 3.18
CA GLU A 179 8.79 19.74 3.85
C GLU A 179 7.53 20.01 3.03
N GLU A 180 7.66 20.24 1.73
CA GLU A 180 6.52 20.46 0.82
C GLU A 180 5.67 19.20 0.71
N ILE A 181 6.29 18.03 0.61
CA ILE A 181 5.61 16.73 0.64
C ILE A 181 4.82 16.56 1.94
N ALA A 182 5.44 16.88 3.10
CA ALA A 182 4.77 16.82 4.39
C ALA A 182 3.61 17.82 4.49
N GLN A 183 3.78 19.03 3.96
CA GLN A 183 2.74 20.06 3.91
C GLN A 183 1.54 19.56 3.10
N THR A 184 1.76 19.04 1.89
CA THR A 184 0.72 18.49 1.02
C THR A 184 -0.03 17.33 1.70
N LYS A 185 0.71 16.42 2.35
CA LYS A 185 0.09 15.30 3.08
C LYS A 185 -0.71 15.76 4.29
N SER A 186 -0.25 16.80 5.00
CA SER A 186 -0.95 17.37 6.17
C SER A 186 -2.36 17.87 5.86
N GLY A 187 -2.69 18.10 4.58
CA GLY A 187 -4.01 18.52 4.12
C GLY A 187 -5.16 17.56 4.42
N ILE A 188 -4.88 16.30 4.82
CA ILE A 188 -5.91 15.35 5.25
C ILE A 188 -6.42 15.62 6.68
N ILE A 189 -5.73 16.44 7.47
CA ILE A 189 -6.16 16.80 8.83
C ILE A 189 -7.41 17.69 8.74
N LYS A 190 -8.49 17.27 9.41
CA LYS A 190 -9.75 18.02 9.48
C LYS A 190 -9.94 18.62 10.87
N PRO A 191 -10.63 19.77 10.99
CA PRO A 191 -10.84 20.41 12.31
C PRO A 191 -11.40 19.45 13.36
N GLY A 192 -10.76 19.38 14.53
CA GLY A 192 -11.21 18.58 15.67
C GLY A 192 -11.02 17.06 15.55
N CYS A 193 -10.42 16.54 14.47
CA CYS A 193 -10.09 15.12 14.40
C CYS A 193 -8.91 14.75 15.32
N THR A 194 -8.71 13.47 15.55
CA THR A 194 -7.45 12.98 16.15
C THR A 194 -6.40 12.81 15.06
N VAL A 195 -5.14 13.11 15.39
CA VAL A 195 -3.98 12.89 14.49
C VAL A 195 -3.05 11.87 15.10
N VAL A 196 -2.75 10.82 14.35
CA VAL A 196 -1.75 9.81 14.73
C VAL A 196 -0.66 9.78 13.67
N SER A 197 0.61 9.86 14.08
CA SER A 197 1.75 9.86 13.18
C SER A 197 2.74 8.76 13.52
N ALA A 198 3.32 8.13 12.51
CA ALA A 198 4.57 7.42 12.67
C ALA A 198 5.64 8.38 13.21
N ARG A 199 6.73 7.83 13.73
CA ARG A 199 7.90 8.65 14.06
C ARG A 199 8.48 9.25 12.79
N GLN A 200 8.49 10.56 12.72
CA GLN A 200 8.94 11.31 11.55
C GLN A 200 10.28 12.00 11.81
N GLN A 201 10.95 12.43 10.72
CA GLN A 201 12.03 13.40 10.82
C GLN A 201 11.51 14.70 11.47
N GLU A 202 12.37 15.42 12.17
CA GLU A 202 11.99 16.58 13.01
C GLU A 202 11.23 17.66 12.22
N ASN A 203 11.69 18.00 11.02
CA ASN A 203 11.05 18.98 10.13
C ASN A 203 9.62 18.54 9.74
N VAL A 204 9.43 17.28 9.39
CA VAL A 204 8.10 16.70 9.07
C VAL A 204 7.19 16.70 10.31
N ARG A 205 7.71 16.25 11.45
CA ARG A 205 6.99 16.23 12.72
C ARG A 205 6.47 17.60 13.10
N LEU A 206 7.30 18.64 12.98
CA LEU A 206 6.92 20.01 13.28
C LEU A 206 5.81 20.53 12.37
N ILE A 207 5.82 20.18 11.07
CA ILE A 207 4.76 20.56 10.12
C ILE A 207 3.43 19.92 10.53
N LEU A 208 3.43 18.59 10.76
CA LEU A 208 2.22 17.87 11.12
C LEU A 208 1.63 18.37 12.46
N ARG A 209 2.49 18.57 13.46
CA ARG A 209 2.08 19.09 14.78
C ARG A 209 1.48 20.48 14.68
N LYS A 210 2.14 21.42 14.01
CA LYS A 210 1.60 22.78 13.81
C LYS A 210 0.26 22.77 13.08
N LYS A 211 0.12 21.93 12.05
CA LYS A 211 -1.17 21.78 11.35
C LYS A 211 -2.25 21.24 12.27
N ALA A 212 -1.96 20.21 13.06
CA ALA A 212 -2.90 19.65 14.04
C ALA A 212 -3.33 20.69 15.09
N GLU A 213 -2.37 21.42 15.67
CA GLU A 213 -2.62 22.48 16.64
C GLU A 213 -3.50 23.59 16.05
N SER A 214 -3.23 24.03 14.81
CA SER A 214 -4.02 25.07 14.13
C SER A 214 -5.47 24.69 13.88
N LEU A 215 -5.78 23.39 13.88
CA LEU A 215 -7.11 22.82 13.65
C LEU A 215 -7.75 22.24 14.93
N ASN A 216 -7.17 22.53 16.12
CA ASN A 216 -7.61 22.02 17.41
C ASN A 216 -7.69 20.49 17.47
N CYS A 217 -6.71 19.81 16.87
CA CYS A 217 -6.60 18.36 16.85
C CYS A 217 -5.66 17.85 17.94
N ILE A 218 -5.97 16.69 18.52
CA ILE A 218 -5.04 15.98 19.41
C ILE A 218 -4.03 15.25 18.53
N TYR A 219 -2.73 15.52 18.74
CA TYR A 219 -1.63 14.88 18.04
C TYR A 219 -0.96 13.82 18.90
N THR A 220 -0.84 12.61 18.38
CA THR A 220 -0.13 11.48 19.00
C THR A 220 0.93 10.96 18.04
N GLU A 221 2.13 10.71 18.52
CA GLU A 221 3.21 10.09 17.76
C GLU A 221 3.41 8.65 18.25
N ALA A 222 3.56 7.71 17.34
CA ALA A 222 3.89 6.33 17.67
C ALA A 222 5.35 6.22 18.15
N GLU A 223 5.62 5.29 19.05
CA GLU A 223 6.91 5.11 19.72
C GLU A 223 7.43 3.68 19.46
N PRO A 224 7.87 3.36 18.20
CA PRO A 224 8.29 2.01 17.83
C PRO A 224 9.44 1.46 18.69
N GLU A 225 10.22 2.33 19.34
CA GLU A 225 11.26 1.95 20.31
C GLU A 225 10.71 1.33 21.60
N GLN A 226 9.42 1.49 21.90
CA GLN A 226 8.75 0.80 22.99
C GLN A 226 8.27 -0.60 22.60
N MET A 227 8.52 -1.03 21.37
CA MET A 227 8.19 -2.38 20.93
C MET A 227 9.32 -3.35 21.28
N SER A 228 8.99 -4.37 22.04
CA SER A 228 9.87 -5.51 22.33
C SER A 228 9.51 -6.65 21.38
N ILE A 229 10.46 -7.10 20.58
CA ILE A 229 10.31 -8.28 19.73
C ILE A 229 10.73 -9.51 20.51
N GLU A 230 9.88 -10.52 20.57
CA GLU A 230 10.08 -11.77 21.28
C GLU A 230 10.55 -12.87 20.32
N GLU A 231 9.89 -12.97 19.16
CA GLU A 231 10.26 -13.88 18.07
C GLU A 231 10.04 -13.15 16.73
N GLU A 232 10.93 -13.38 15.77
CA GLU A 232 10.83 -12.76 14.45
C GLU A 232 11.48 -13.67 13.40
N ASP A 233 10.77 -13.91 12.30
CA ASP A 233 11.28 -14.54 11.10
C ASP A 233 10.69 -13.92 9.83
N TYR A 234 10.97 -14.51 8.66
CA TYR A 234 10.46 -14.04 7.38
C TYR A 234 8.96 -14.27 7.17
N LYS A 235 8.25 -14.85 8.13
CA LYS A 235 6.79 -15.09 8.10
C LYS A 235 6.04 -14.14 9.03
N GLY A 236 6.71 -13.50 9.98
CA GLY A 236 6.08 -12.58 10.91
C GLY A 236 6.86 -12.37 12.19
N LEU A 237 6.18 -11.85 13.19
CA LEU A 237 6.78 -11.54 14.50
C LEU A 237 5.78 -11.70 15.64
N THR A 238 6.31 -12.07 16.79
CA THR A 238 5.65 -11.99 18.10
C THR A 238 6.27 -10.84 18.87
N PHE A 239 5.44 -9.95 19.42
CA PHE A 239 5.91 -8.71 20.01
C PHE A 239 5.04 -8.25 21.19
N SER A 240 5.61 -7.37 22.01
CA SER A 240 4.88 -6.59 23.00
C SER A 240 5.06 -5.10 22.74
N TYR A 241 3.99 -4.31 22.88
CA TYR A 241 4.00 -2.86 22.71
C TYR A 241 3.13 -2.18 23.74
N LYS A 242 3.74 -1.36 24.62
CA LYS A 242 3.05 -0.70 25.74
C LYS A 242 2.27 -1.73 26.58
N LYS A 243 0.93 -1.64 26.62
CA LYS A 243 0.07 -2.58 27.36
C LYS A 243 -0.25 -3.87 26.58
N TYR A 244 0.03 -3.91 25.29
CA TYR A 244 -0.24 -5.06 24.43
C TYR A 244 0.89 -6.07 24.56
N MET A 245 0.60 -7.23 25.18
CA MET A 245 1.60 -8.25 25.46
C MET A 245 1.42 -9.47 24.56
N HIS A 246 2.54 -10.03 24.06
CA HIS A 246 2.57 -11.27 23.28
C HIS A 246 1.61 -11.24 22.07
N MET A 247 1.65 -10.18 21.29
CA MET A 247 0.85 -10.02 20.06
C MET A 247 1.53 -10.72 18.90
N GLN A 248 0.75 -11.41 18.06
CA GLN A 248 1.22 -12.07 16.83
C GLN A 248 0.84 -11.27 15.60
N ASN A 249 1.75 -11.24 14.63
CA ASN A 249 1.57 -10.62 13.31
C ASN A 249 2.26 -11.45 12.24
N HIS A 250 1.59 -11.65 11.09
CA HIS A 250 2.06 -12.48 9.98
C HIS A 250 2.52 -11.68 8.75
N ILE A 251 2.87 -10.43 8.94
CA ILE A 251 3.52 -9.61 7.92
C ILE A 251 4.93 -9.30 8.43
N ALA A 252 5.93 -9.86 7.77
CA ALA A 252 7.33 -9.69 8.14
C ALA A 252 7.93 -8.38 7.59
N GLY A 253 9.16 -8.09 7.99
CA GLY A 253 9.95 -6.98 7.48
C GLY A 253 10.15 -5.84 8.48
N GLU A 254 11.29 -5.17 8.34
CA GLU A 254 11.76 -4.10 9.25
C GLU A 254 10.73 -2.99 9.47
N CYS A 255 9.98 -2.62 8.40
CA CYS A 255 9.00 -1.54 8.48
C CYS A 255 7.77 -1.88 9.35
N GLN A 256 7.56 -3.15 9.71
CA GLN A 256 6.34 -3.54 10.44
C GLN A 256 6.34 -3.07 11.89
N ARG A 257 7.50 -2.87 12.51
CA ARG A 257 7.59 -2.26 13.86
C ARG A 257 6.95 -0.88 13.89
N GLU A 258 7.26 -0.04 12.89
CA GLU A 258 6.67 1.28 12.74
C GLU A 258 5.17 1.19 12.42
N ASN A 259 4.80 0.36 11.44
CA ASN A 259 3.42 0.25 10.98
C ASN A 259 2.48 -0.28 12.08
N LEU A 260 2.93 -1.29 12.84
CA LEU A 260 2.18 -1.86 13.97
C LEU A 260 2.00 -0.83 15.09
N SER A 261 3.07 -0.09 15.45
CA SER A 261 2.99 0.93 16.49
C SER A 261 1.99 2.03 16.11
N VAL A 262 1.98 2.47 14.84
CA VAL A 262 1.00 3.44 14.33
C VAL A 262 -0.43 2.88 14.42
N ALA A 263 -0.66 1.66 13.95
CA ALA A 263 -1.98 1.04 13.99
C ALA A 263 -2.50 0.91 15.44
N LEU A 264 -1.65 0.52 16.38
CA LEU A 264 -2.03 0.43 17.80
C LEU A 264 -2.33 1.79 18.40
N GLU A 265 -1.59 2.85 18.04
CA GLU A 265 -1.92 4.23 18.50
C GLU A 265 -3.24 4.74 17.88
N VAL A 266 -3.56 4.34 16.63
CA VAL A 266 -4.89 4.62 16.06
C VAL A 266 -5.98 3.95 16.88
N ILE A 267 -5.82 2.69 17.26
CA ILE A 267 -6.78 1.97 18.10
C ILE A 267 -6.94 2.64 19.47
N GLU A 268 -5.84 3.05 20.12
CA GLU A 268 -5.91 3.78 21.40
C GLU A 268 -6.61 5.14 21.25
N SER A 269 -6.38 5.83 20.16
CA SER A 269 -7.04 7.10 19.86
C SER A 269 -8.55 6.92 19.67
N LEU A 270 -8.97 5.87 18.96
CA LEU A 270 -10.38 5.53 18.78
C LEU A 270 -11.05 5.14 20.11
N ARG A 271 -10.37 4.41 20.99
CA ARG A 271 -10.87 4.10 22.35
C ARG A 271 -11.14 5.37 23.15
N LYS A 272 -10.22 6.35 23.10
CA LYS A 272 -10.40 7.65 23.75
C LYS A 272 -11.60 8.43 23.21
N LEU A 273 -11.98 8.20 21.97
CA LEU A 273 -13.19 8.75 21.34
C LEU A 273 -14.47 7.96 21.66
N GLY A 274 -14.37 6.89 22.45
CA GLY A 274 -15.51 6.09 22.91
C GLY A 274 -15.82 4.85 22.08
N TYR A 275 -15.01 4.52 21.06
CA TYR A 275 -15.15 3.26 20.31
C TYR A 275 -14.80 2.07 21.21
N GLN A 276 -15.69 1.08 21.25
CA GLN A 276 -15.49 -0.13 22.04
C GLN A 276 -14.65 -1.14 21.27
N ILE A 277 -13.39 -1.26 21.64
CA ILE A 277 -12.44 -2.17 20.99
C ILE A 277 -11.73 -2.95 22.09
N GLU A 278 -12.16 -4.18 22.33
CA GLU A 278 -11.56 -5.06 23.36
C GLU A 278 -10.14 -5.50 22.96
N GLU A 279 -9.31 -5.87 23.94
CA GLU A 279 -7.95 -6.34 23.67
C GLU A 279 -7.95 -7.63 22.83
N GLY A 280 -8.92 -8.52 23.05
CA GLY A 280 -9.12 -9.72 22.24
C GLY A 280 -9.30 -9.40 20.76
N ALA A 281 -10.09 -8.36 20.43
CA ALA A 281 -10.27 -7.92 19.04
C ALA A 281 -8.97 -7.37 18.43
N VAL A 282 -8.11 -6.72 19.22
CA VAL A 282 -6.79 -6.27 18.74
C VAL A 282 -5.92 -7.48 18.42
N ARG A 283 -5.85 -8.46 19.30
CA ARG A 283 -5.10 -9.69 19.11
C ARG A 283 -5.56 -10.46 17.88
N ASP A 284 -6.86 -10.74 17.79
CA ASP A 284 -7.47 -11.45 16.68
C ASP A 284 -7.34 -10.70 15.35
N GLY A 285 -7.39 -9.37 15.41
CA GLY A 285 -7.22 -8.50 14.24
C GLY A 285 -5.80 -8.54 13.68
N LEU A 286 -4.79 -8.44 14.55
CA LEU A 286 -3.38 -8.54 14.14
C LEU A 286 -3.06 -9.93 13.60
N ASP A 287 -3.47 -10.98 14.31
CA ASP A 287 -3.25 -12.38 13.90
C ASP A 287 -3.94 -12.71 12.55
N ALA A 288 -5.14 -12.20 12.31
CA ALA A 288 -5.87 -12.40 11.07
C ALA A 288 -5.37 -11.55 9.89
N THR A 289 -4.53 -10.53 10.13
CA THR A 289 -4.12 -9.62 9.08
C THR A 289 -3.14 -10.29 8.11
N ARG A 290 -3.45 -10.24 6.83
CA ARG A 290 -2.60 -10.63 5.70
C ARG A 290 -2.58 -9.49 4.70
N TRP A 291 -1.42 -9.19 4.09
CA TRP A 291 -1.28 -8.09 3.15
C TRP A 291 -0.28 -8.44 2.06
N ALA A 292 -0.78 -8.79 0.88
CA ALA A 292 0.05 -9.22 -0.23
C ALA A 292 1.03 -8.13 -0.70
N GLY A 293 2.22 -8.55 -1.11
CA GLY A 293 3.26 -7.65 -1.62
C GLY A 293 3.98 -6.83 -0.55
N ARG A 294 3.88 -7.25 0.72
CA ARG A 294 4.65 -6.71 1.84
C ARG A 294 5.39 -7.84 2.53
N PHE A 295 6.61 -8.08 2.07
CA PHE A 295 7.48 -9.17 2.49
C PHE A 295 6.72 -10.50 2.60
N THR A 296 5.96 -10.82 1.54
CA THR A 296 5.05 -11.96 1.53
C THR A 296 5.77 -13.21 1.08
N CYS A 297 5.80 -14.24 1.96
CA CYS A 297 6.34 -15.55 1.64
C CYS A 297 5.34 -16.32 0.75
N LEU A 298 5.80 -16.75 -0.43
CA LEU A 298 5.03 -17.56 -1.38
C LEU A 298 5.41 -19.04 -1.32
N SER A 299 6.65 -19.35 -0.95
CA SER A 299 7.19 -20.70 -0.80
C SER A 299 8.24 -20.69 0.30
N GLU A 300 8.37 -21.82 1.01
CA GLU A 300 9.34 -22.02 2.07
C GLU A 300 10.53 -22.88 1.64
N ASP A 301 10.38 -23.65 0.57
CA ASP A 301 11.43 -24.49 0.01
C ASP A 301 11.27 -24.59 -1.53
N PRO A 302 12.11 -23.88 -2.31
CA PRO A 302 12.99 -22.79 -1.86
C PRO A 302 12.20 -21.58 -1.34
N VAL A 303 12.84 -20.76 -0.51
CA VAL A 303 12.19 -19.54 -0.02
C VAL A 303 11.97 -18.58 -1.18
N VAL A 304 10.72 -18.13 -1.35
CA VAL A 304 10.34 -17.12 -2.35
C VAL A 304 9.53 -16.02 -1.66
N ILE A 305 10.04 -14.81 -1.70
CA ILE A 305 9.42 -13.60 -1.11
C ILE A 305 9.04 -12.61 -2.19
N VAL A 306 7.91 -11.94 -2.03
CA VAL A 306 7.54 -10.77 -2.84
C VAL A 306 7.40 -9.52 -1.97
N ASP A 307 7.98 -8.40 -2.44
CA ASP A 307 7.92 -7.12 -1.73
C ASP A 307 7.77 -5.94 -2.70
N GLY A 308 6.93 -4.98 -2.35
CA GLY A 308 6.63 -3.82 -3.18
C GLY A 308 7.59 -2.63 -3.03
N ALA A 309 8.77 -2.80 -2.46
CA ALA A 309 9.78 -1.74 -2.33
C ALA A 309 10.12 -1.14 -3.70
N HIS A 310 9.92 0.18 -3.87
CA HIS A 310 10.05 0.88 -5.14
C HIS A 310 10.60 2.31 -5.02
N ASN A 311 11.13 2.68 -3.86
CA ASN A 311 11.85 3.92 -3.59
C ASN A 311 13.03 3.66 -2.65
N GLU A 312 13.90 4.65 -2.46
CA GLU A 312 15.14 4.52 -1.70
C GLU A 312 14.91 4.05 -0.25
N ASP A 313 13.94 4.67 0.46
CA ASP A 313 13.64 4.32 1.86
C ASP A 313 13.12 2.88 1.98
N ALA A 314 12.18 2.47 1.12
CA ALA A 314 11.67 1.10 1.10
C ALA A 314 12.76 0.08 0.74
N ALA A 315 13.65 0.40 -0.19
CA ALA A 315 14.78 -0.46 -0.56
C ALA A 315 15.75 -0.67 0.61
N LYS A 316 16.04 0.37 1.40
CA LYS A 316 16.87 0.27 2.62
C LYS A 316 16.23 -0.67 3.65
N LYS A 317 14.93 -0.52 3.91
CA LYS A 317 14.18 -1.36 4.84
C LYS A 317 14.09 -2.81 4.36
N LEU A 318 13.89 -3.03 3.06
CA LEU A 318 13.92 -4.36 2.44
C LEU A 318 15.30 -5.00 2.61
N LYS A 319 16.38 -4.28 2.32
CA LYS A 319 17.75 -4.76 2.52
C LYS A 319 17.99 -5.20 3.97
N THR A 320 17.61 -4.38 4.94
CA THR A 320 17.73 -4.73 6.37
C THR A 320 16.98 -6.02 6.70
N SER A 321 15.77 -6.20 6.14
CA SER A 321 14.98 -7.43 6.32
C SER A 321 15.67 -8.65 5.70
N ILE A 322 16.19 -8.52 4.48
CA ILE A 322 16.94 -9.59 3.79
C ILE A 322 18.17 -10.00 4.59
N GLU A 323 18.98 -9.03 5.02
CA GLU A 323 20.20 -9.28 5.79
C GLU A 323 19.90 -9.95 7.15
N ARG A 324 18.76 -9.64 7.76
CA ARG A 324 18.33 -10.25 9.02
C ARG A 324 17.86 -11.69 8.85
N TYR A 325 17.00 -11.95 7.86
CA TYR A 325 16.32 -13.25 7.76
C TYR A 325 17.10 -14.29 6.94
N PHE A 326 17.96 -13.85 6.02
CA PHE A 326 18.65 -14.72 5.06
C PHE A 326 20.18 -14.66 5.20
N THR A 327 20.66 -14.51 6.43
CA THR A 327 22.09 -14.47 6.72
C THR A 327 22.76 -15.79 6.29
N GLY A 328 23.73 -15.69 5.36
CA GLY A 328 24.49 -16.84 4.85
C GLY A 328 23.79 -17.61 3.71
N GLU A 329 22.66 -17.12 3.22
CA GLU A 329 21.99 -17.65 2.04
C GLU A 329 22.41 -16.90 0.77
N GLU A 330 22.44 -17.59 -0.38
CA GLU A 330 22.61 -16.93 -1.68
C GLU A 330 21.33 -16.24 -2.07
N LEU A 331 21.40 -14.93 -2.31
CA LEU A 331 20.26 -14.11 -2.69
C LEU A 331 20.08 -14.08 -4.21
N ILE A 332 18.85 -14.32 -4.66
CA ILE A 332 18.41 -14.21 -6.06
C ILE A 332 17.36 -13.12 -6.13
N LEU A 333 17.57 -12.09 -6.96
CA LEU A 333 16.60 -11.02 -7.16
C LEU A 333 15.85 -11.18 -8.48
N ILE A 334 14.53 -10.92 -8.45
CA ILE A 334 13.72 -10.64 -9.64
C ILE A 334 13.30 -9.17 -9.53
N MET A 335 13.72 -8.33 -10.49
CA MET A 335 13.51 -6.89 -10.40
C MET A 335 12.81 -6.32 -11.62
N GLY A 336 11.76 -5.54 -11.38
CA GLY A 336 11.13 -4.67 -12.36
C GLY A 336 10.85 -3.30 -11.74
N VAL A 337 11.18 -2.22 -12.42
CA VAL A 337 11.02 -0.85 -11.91
C VAL A 337 10.43 0.07 -12.96
N PHE A 338 9.76 1.15 -12.54
CA PHE A 338 9.33 2.21 -13.41
C PHE A 338 10.48 3.20 -13.69
N LYS A 339 10.54 3.73 -14.92
CA LYS A 339 11.57 4.69 -15.36
C LYS A 339 11.51 6.05 -14.65
N ASP A 340 10.35 6.37 -14.05
CA ASP A 340 10.10 7.60 -13.29
C ASP A 340 10.49 7.48 -11.81
N LYS A 341 11.07 6.37 -11.37
CA LYS A 341 11.60 6.15 -10.02
C LYS A 341 13.13 6.31 -10.00
N GLU A 342 13.69 6.56 -8.82
CA GLU A 342 15.14 6.62 -8.61
C GLU A 342 15.74 5.20 -8.62
N TYR A 343 15.61 4.51 -9.76
CA TYR A 343 15.94 3.08 -9.88
C TYR A 343 17.44 2.80 -9.65
N GLU A 344 18.33 3.73 -9.98
CA GLU A 344 19.77 3.59 -9.72
C GLU A 344 20.05 3.43 -8.23
N LYS A 345 19.36 4.20 -7.38
CA LYS A 345 19.51 4.09 -5.92
C LYS A 345 18.99 2.76 -5.40
N ILE A 346 17.85 2.28 -5.92
CA ILE A 346 17.28 0.97 -5.55
C ILE A 346 18.26 -0.14 -5.90
N VAL A 347 18.83 -0.10 -7.11
CA VAL A 347 19.85 -1.07 -7.59
C VAL A 347 21.10 -1.02 -6.69
N GLN A 348 21.65 0.15 -6.41
CA GLN A 348 22.82 0.32 -5.56
C GLN A 348 22.61 -0.22 -4.12
N ILE A 349 21.38 -0.18 -3.61
CA ILE A 349 21.04 -0.66 -2.28
C ILE A 349 20.89 -2.19 -2.26
N LEU A 350 20.14 -2.77 -3.21
CA LEU A 350 19.70 -4.17 -3.15
C LEU A 350 20.64 -5.13 -3.88
N CYS A 351 21.15 -4.75 -5.07
CA CYS A 351 21.85 -5.68 -5.93
C CYS A 351 23.23 -6.13 -5.43
N PRO A 352 24.05 -5.32 -4.73
CA PRO A 352 25.39 -5.77 -4.29
C PRO A 352 25.41 -7.04 -3.41
N SER A 353 24.30 -7.35 -2.76
CA SER A 353 24.16 -8.57 -1.93
C SER A 353 23.69 -9.80 -2.72
N ALA A 354 23.30 -9.64 -3.99
CA ALA A 354 22.71 -10.70 -4.78
C ALA A 354 23.77 -11.54 -5.51
N LYS A 355 23.54 -12.84 -5.59
CA LYS A 355 24.29 -13.78 -6.44
C LYS A 355 23.80 -13.75 -7.87
N ARG A 356 22.48 -13.62 -8.07
CA ARG A 356 21.83 -13.51 -9.37
C ARG A 356 20.76 -12.41 -9.37
N VAL A 357 20.63 -11.72 -10.48
CA VAL A 357 19.58 -10.74 -10.71
C VAL A 357 18.92 -11.03 -12.06
N TYR A 358 17.61 -11.21 -12.04
CA TYR A 358 16.76 -11.30 -13.23
C TYR A 358 15.97 -10.00 -13.34
N THR A 359 16.18 -9.26 -14.41
CA THR A 359 15.43 -8.02 -14.66
C THR A 359 14.28 -8.29 -15.62
N VAL A 360 13.13 -7.61 -15.41
CA VAL A 360 11.92 -7.82 -16.19
C VAL A 360 11.26 -6.49 -16.55
N ASP A 361 10.53 -6.49 -17.67
CA ASP A 361 9.61 -5.40 -18.01
C ASP A 361 8.37 -5.47 -17.12
N LEU A 362 7.88 -4.30 -16.71
CA LEU A 362 6.60 -4.19 -16.00
C LEU A 362 5.41 -4.19 -16.97
N PRO A 363 4.20 -4.61 -16.51
CA PRO A 363 3.01 -4.66 -17.38
C PRO A 363 2.64 -3.32 -18.04
N ASN A 364 2.85 -2.20 -17.34
CA ASN A 364 2.66 -0.87 -17.93
C ASN A 364 3.86 -0.49 -18.80
N LYS A 365 3.72 -0.73 -20.10
CA LYS A 365 4.80 -0.53 -21.09
C LYS A 365 5.22 0.92 -21.26
N GLU A 366 4.35 1.90 -20.98
CA GLU A 366 4.69 3.31 -21.11
C GLU A 366 5.60 3.78 -19.97
N ARG A 367 5.44 3.20 -18.77
CA ARG A 367 6.19 3.58 -17.58
C ARG A 367 7.34 2.65 -17.25
N THR A 368 7.35 1.42 -17.76
CA THR A 368 8.41 0.44 -17.46
C THR A 368 9.79 0.98 -17.84
N LEU A 369 10.80 0.73 -17.00
CA LEU A 369 12.19 0.76 -17.42
C LEU A 369 12.44 -0.56 -18.15
N PRO A 370 12.93 -0.55 -19.41
CA PRO A 370 13.22 -1.79 -20.13
C PRO A 370 14.18 -2.69 -19.36
N ALA A 371 13.87 -4.00 -19.35
CA ALA A 371 14.65 -5.01 -18.63
C ALA A 371 16.15 -4.94 -18.94
N GLU A 372 16.51 -4.75 -20.21
CA GLU A 372 17.91 -4.61 -20.64
C GLU A 372 18.59 -3.39 -20.01
N LYS A 373 17.91 -2.22 -19.97
CA LYS A 373 18.45 -1.01 -19.33
C LYS A 373 18.62 -1.18 -17.82
N LEU A 374 17.67 -1.86 -17.18
CA LEU A 374 17.79 -2.18 -15.78
C LEU A 374 18.98 -3.14 -15.55
N ALA A 375 19.14 -4.14 -16.41
CA ALA A 375 20.29 -5.07 -16.35
C ALA A 375 21.63 -4.35 -16.55
N GLU A 376 21.71 -3.36 -17.43
CA GLU A 376 22.91 -2.52 -17.59
C GLU A 376 23.21 -1.78 -16.29
N CYS A 377 22.23 -1.11 -15.68
CA CYS A 377 22.39 -0.42 -14.41
C CYS A 377 22.84 -1.37 -13.27
N VAL A 378 22.32 -2.61 -13.24
CA VAL A 378 22.76 -3.62 -12.27
C VAL A 378 24.20 -4.02 -12.51
N ARG A 379 24.63 -4.20 -13.78
CA ARG A 379 26.01 -4.55 -14.13
C ARG A 379 27.03 -3.48 -13.69
N ASP A 380 26.63 -2.22 -13.68
CA ASP A 380 27.49 -1.11 -13.17
C ASP A 380 27.75 -1.21 -11.66
N CYS A 381 26.91 -1.95 -10.94
CA CYS A 381 27.02 -2.20 -9.49
C CYS A 381 27.52 -3.64 -9.19
N MET A 382 27.96 -4.41 -10.21
CA MET A 382 28.32 -5.81 -10.05
C MET A 382 29.52 -6.04 -9.12
N THR A 383 29.44 -7.15 -8.39
CA THR A 383 30.59 -7.83 -7.80
C THR A 383 31.11 -8.92 -8.75
N GLU A 384 32.35 -9.36 -8.60
CA GLU A 384 32.95 -10.40 -9.47
C GLU A 384 32.17 -11.72 -9.52
N GLN A 385 31.30 -11.97 -8.55
CA GLN A 385 30.55 -13.22 -8.40
C GLN A 385 29.06 -13.12 -8.81
N MET A 386 28.59 -11.94 -9.24
CA MET A 386 27.19 -11.72 -9.61
C MET A 386 26.93 -12.07 -11.07
N SER A 387 25.76 -12.64 -11.36
CA SER A 387 25.24 -12.86 -12.72
C SER A 387 23.96 -12.07 -12.94
N VAL A 388 23.84 -11.40 -14.10
CA VAL A 388 22.69 -10.53 -14.43
C VAL A 388 22.08 -10.94 -15.76
N TYR A 389 20.76 -11.16 -15.77
CA TYR A 389 19.98 -11.61 -16.92
C TYR A 389 18.78 -10.69 -17.14
N ALA A 390 18.63 -10.18 -18.36
CA ALA A 390 17.39 -9.52 -18.77
C ALA A 390 16.45 -10.59 -19.37
N GLU A 391 15.27 -10.73 -18.79
CA GLU A 391 14.33 -11.78 -19.17
C GLU A 391 13.18 -11.24 -20.03
N LYS A 392 12.70 -12.07 -20.95
CA LYS A 392 11.65 -11.70 -21.91
C LYS A 392 10.28 -11.57 -21.25
N SER A 393 10.06 -12.29 -20.16
CA SER A 393 8.81 -12.28 -19.41
C SER A 393 9.06 -12.47 -17.91
N ILE A 394 8.07 -12.06 -17.11
CA ILE A 394 8.07 -12.31 -15.67
C ILE A 394 8.05 -13.81 -15.38
N GLY A 395 7.29 -14.59 -16.17
CA GLY A 395 7.24 -16.05 -16.05
C GLY A 395 8.59 -16.72 -16.28
N ASP A 396 9.38 -16.29 -17.30
CA ASP A 396 10.72 -16.82 -17.54
C ASP A 396 11.66 -16.50 -16.38
N ALA A 397 11.60 -15.28 -15.84
CA ALA A 397 12.40 -14.88 -14.69
C ALA A 397 12.09 -15.71 -13.44
N VAL A 398 10.80 -15.93 -13.15
CA VAL A 398 10.35 -16.77 -12.03
C VAL A 398 10.81 -18.21 -12.22
N ALA A 399 10.60 -18.79 -13.40
CA ALA A 399 10.99 -20.17 -13.70
C ALA A 399 12.50 -20.39 -13.52
N LYS A 400 13.34 -19.50 -14.06
CA LYS A 400 14.79 -19.59 -13.96
C LYS A 400 15.30 -19.36 -12.54
N ALA A 401 14.71 -18.38 -11.82
CA ALA A 401 15.06 -18.10 -10.43
C ALA A 401 14.72 -19.29 -9.54
N TYR A 402 13.51 -19.85 -9.69
CA TYR A 402 13.06 -21.03 -8.94
C TYR A 402 13.91 -22.25 -9.23
N THR A 403 14.14 -22.58 -10.52
CA THR A 403 15.01 -23.70 -10.93
C THR A 403 16.41 -23.56 -10.32
N TYR A 404 17.03 -22.38 -10.45
CA TYR A 404 18.35 -22.17 -9.85
C TYR A 404 18.32 -22.31 -8.32
N ALA A 405 17.24 -21.87 -7.67
CA ALA A 405 17.12 -22.01 -6.22
C ALA A 405 17.02 -23.48 -5.76
N THR A 406 16.57 -24.37 -6.63
CA THR A 406 16.39 -25.82 -6.34
C THR A 406 17.55 -26.71 -6.84
N GLU A 407 18.48 -26.20 -7.67
CA GLU A 407 19.53 -27.01 -8.34
C GLU A 407 20.59 -27.60 -7.39
N ASP A 408 20.80 -27.06 -6.19
CA ASP A 408 21.82 -27.51 -5.25
C ASP A 408 21.30 -27.51 -3.79
N SER A 409 22.00 -28.24 -2.92
CA SER A 409 21.73 -28.25 -1.48
C SER A 409 22.07 -26.93 -0.76
N GLY A 410 22.46 -25.89 -1.48
CA GLY A 410 22.74 -24.56 -0.94
C GLY A 410 21.44 -23.85 -0.53
N LYS A 411 21.47 -23.19 0.62
CA LYS A 411 20.34 -22.34 1.03
C LYS A 411 20.27 -21.11 0.15
N ARG A 412 19.16 -20.94 -0.55
CA ARG A 412 18.92 -19.82 -1.49
C ARG A 412 17.57 -19.19 -1.24
N ALA A 413 17.52 -17.87 -1.30
CA ALA A 413 16.29 -17.09 -1.19
C ALA A 413 16.03 -16.27 -2.46
N VAL A 414 14.83 -16.36 -3.00
CA VAL A 414 14.37 -15.57 -4.15
C VAL A 414 13.52 -14.41 -3.66
N ILE A 415 13.89 -13.18 -4.03
CA ILE A 415 13.15 -11.97 -3.67
C ILE A 415 12.70 -11.24 -4.94
N ALA A 416 11.39 -11.12 -5.16
CA ALA A 416 10.84 -10.30 -6.23
C ALA A 416 10.47 -8.91 -5.69
N CYS A 417 11.06 -7.84 -6.26
CA CYS A 417 10.92 -6.47 -5.77
C CYS A 417 11.07 -5.40 -6.85
N GLY A 418 10.92 -4.13 -6.48
CA GLY A 418 11.08 -2.97 -7.37
C GLY A 418 9.77 -2.31 -7.80
N SER A 419 8.65 -3.03 -7.78
CA SER A 419 7.32 -2.49 -8.05
C SER A 419 6.22 -3.43 -7.56
N LEU A 420 5.10 -2.88 -7.09
CA LEU A 420 3.89 -3.66 -6.80
C LEU A 420 3.20 -4.16 -8.07
N SER A 421 3.39 -3.48 -9.20
CA SER A 421 2.57 -3.64 -10.41
C SER A 421 2.71 -5.00 -11.12
N TYR A 422 3.74 -5.79 -10.82
CA TYR A 422 3.99 -7.09 -11.44
C TYR A 422 3.93 -8.26 -10.45
N LEU A 423 3.81 -7.97 -9.16
CA LEU A 423 3.82 -9.02 -8.12
C LEU A 423 2.65 -10.01 -8.27
N SER A 424 1.49 -9.57 -8.78
CA SER A 424 0.38 -10.49 -9.09
C SER A 424 0.76 -11.55 -10.11
N GLU A 425 1.59 -11.21 -11.09
CA GLU A 425 2.06 -12.18 -12.09
C GLU A 425 3.09 -13.14 -11.49
N VAL A 426 4.00 -12.62 -10.65
CA VAL A 426 4.93 -13.47 -9.88
C VAL A 426 4.15 -14.46 -9.00
N ILE A 427 3.14 -13.99 -8.25
CA ILE A 427 2.29 -14.83 -7.40
C ILE A 427 1.61 -15.94 -8.22
N ARG A 428 0.98 -15.59 -9.36
CA ARG A 428 0.34 -16.58 -10.26
C ARG A 428 1.32 -17.61 -10.82
N CYS A 429 2.53 -17.17 -11.22
CA CYS A 429 3.55 -18.09 -11.67
C CYS A 429 3.96 -19.08 -10.56
N MET A 430 4.08 -18.59 -9.32
CA MET A 430 4.44 -19.44 -8.18
C MET A 430 3.35 -20.44 -7.79
N GLU A 431 2.05 -20.14 -7.98
CA GLU A 431 0.95 -21.10 -7.73
C GLU A 431 1.15 -22.40 -8.51
N GLY A 432 1.72 -22.34 -9.72
CA GLY A 432 2.05 -23.51 -10.53
C GLY A 432 3.14 -24.42 -9.94
N TYR A 433 4.03 -23.86 -9.12
CA TYR A 433 5.11 -24.61 -8.46
C TYR A 433 4.70 -25.17 -7.09
N VAL A 434 3.87 -24.44 -6.34
CA VAL A 434 3.43 -24.83 -5.01
C VAL A 434 2.34 -25.93 -5.04
N GLN A 435 1.51 -25.99 -6.12
CA GLN A 435 0.46 -27.00 -6.27
C GLN A 435 0.95 -28.35 -6.83
N ASN A 436 2.18 -28.44 -7.34
CA ASN A 436 2.82 -29.66 -7.83
C ASN A 436 4.19 -29.83 -7.18
N PRO A 437 4.25 -30.30 -5.91
CA PRO A 437 5.52 -30.60 -5.25
C PRO A 437 6.20 -31.85 -5.84
#